data_45684509606ae9624ed3a69872e7ccd3
#
_entry.id   45684509606ae9624ed3a69872e7ccd3
#
_cell.length_a   1.000
_cell.length_b   1.000
_cell.length_c   1.000
_cell.angle_alpha   90.00
_cell.angle_beta   90.00
_cell.angle_gamma   90.00
#
_symmetry.space_group_name_H-M   'P 1'
#
loop_
_entity.id
_entity.type
_entity.pdbx_description
1 polymer ?
#
loop_
_entity_poly.entity_id
_entity_poly.type
_entity_poly.pdbx_seq_one_letter_code
_entity_poly.pdbx_strand_id
1 'polypeptide(L)'
;MVNQKYLDKAEVLIEALPYIQRFNRKIVVIKYGGSAMLDEELKRNVIKDAVLLKLVGFKPIIVHGGGKEISRWVGKVGMEPHFVNGLRVTDKDTMEIAEMVLAKVNKELVTLVESLGVQAVGVSGKDGGLLQCKKKLSKGEDIGYVGEVTKVNPKILQDLLERDFLPIVFPIGFDENFDSYNINADDAACAIAEAVEAEKLAFLSDIEGVYRDADDPSTLISELHVDEAENLISDGTVGGGMIPKLKNCIDAIEHGVNRVHILDGRIPNSLLLEIFTNKGIGTAILKDDGEKYYNEHE
;
A
#
# COMPACT_ATOMS: atom_id res chain seq x y z
N MET A 1 22.94 34.03 20.70
CA MET A 1 22.34 33.91 19.35
C MET A 1 21.86 32.48 19.19
N VAL A 2 20.62 32.28 18.80
CA VAL A 2 20.08 30.92 18.50
C VAL A 2 20.75 30.43 17.23
N ASN A 3 21.14 29.15 17.19
CA ASN A 3 21.77 28.54 16.03
C ASN A 3 20.72 28.39 14.90
N GLN A 4 21.04 28.88 13.70
CA GLN A 4 20.14 28.82 12.52
C GLN A 4 19.59 27.41 12.28
N LYS A 5 20.43 26.39 12.41
CA LYS A 5 20.02 24.97 12.29
C LYS A 5 18.86 24.55 13.23
N TYR A 6 18.72 25.21 14.39
CA TYR A 6 17.60 24.94 15.29
C TYR A 6 16.34 25.69 14.88
N LEU A 7 16.48 26.87 14.31
CA LEU A 7 15.39 27.63 13.74
C LEU A 7 14.80 26.88 12.54
N ASP A 8 15.64 26.43 11.60
CA ASP A 8 15.23 25.65 10.44
C ASP A 8 14.43 24.39 10.83
N LYS A 9 14.87 23.68 11.89
CA LYS A 9 14.12 22.51 12.40
C LYS A 9 12.74 22.86 12.97
N ALA A 10 12.62 24.00 13.64
CA ALA A 10 11.35 24.46 14.17
C ALA A 10 10.41 24.86 13.02
N GLU A 11 10.94 25.51 12.00
CA GLU A 11 10.22 25.94 10.81
C GLU A 11 9.60 24.76 10.06
N VAL A 12 10.39 23.70 9.78
CA VAL A 12 9.89 22.45 9.18
C VAL A 12 8.73 21.82 9.97
N LEU A 13 8.79 21.85 11.32
CA LEU A 13 7.70 21.33 12.13
C LEU A 13 6.42 22.19 12.04
N ILE A 14 6.59 23.51 11.93
CA ILE A 14 5.46 24.44 11.78
C ILE A 14 4.86 24.31 10.38
N GLU A 15 5.66 24.14 9.33
CA GLU A 15 5.17 23.87 7.97
C GLU A 15 4.34 22.59 7.88
N ALA A 16 4.63 21.56 8.68
CA ALA A 16 3.85 20.33 8.75
C ALA A 16 2.48 20.50 9.46
N LEU A 17 2.28 21.57 10.24
CA LEU A 17 1.11 21.74 11.10
C LEU A 17 -0.24 21.72 10.34
N PRO A 18 -0.43 22.38 9.19
CA PRO A 18 -1.68 22.33 8.44
C PRO A 18 -2.06 20.91 8.00
N TYR A 19 -1.07 20.13 7.58
CA TYR A 19 -1.26 18.72 7.18
C TYR A 19 -1.65 17.85 8.37
N ILE A 20 -0.97 18.02 9.53
CA ILE A 20 -1.29 17.30 10.75
C ILE A 20 -2.72 17.61 11.19
N GLN A 21 -3.14 18.89 11.18
CA GLN A 21 -4.50 19.30 11.54
C GLN A 21 -5.53 18.70 10.61
N ARG A 22 -5.29 18.74 9.29
CA ARG A 22 -6.20 18.27 8.27
C ARG A 22 -6.41 16.75 8.33
N PHE A 23 -5.34 16.00 8.49
CA PHE A 23 -5.35 14.54 8.45
C PHE A 23 -5.41 13.87 9.82
N ASN A 24 -5.54 14.67 10.90
CA ASN A 24 -5.70 14.13 12.24
C ASN A 24 -6.89 13.17 12.31
N ARG A 25 -6.66 11.96 12.82
CA ARG A 25 -7.62 10.85 12.95
C ARG A 25 -8.12 10.27 11.60
N LYS A 26 -7.59 10.71 10.46
CA LYS A 26 -7.89 10.14 9.15
C LYS A 26 -7.15 8.83 8.95
N ILE A 27 -7.84 7.86 8.30
CA ILE A 27 -7.25 6.56 7.98
C ILE A 27 -6.41 6.70 6.71
N VAL A 28 -5.19 6.18 6.77
CA VAL A 28 -4.27 6.06 5.63
C VAL A 28 -3.87 4.60 5.48
N VAL A 29 -4.23 3.99 4.35
CA VAL A 29 -3.78 2.63 4.02
C VAL A 29 -2.46 2.72 3.26
N ILE A 30 -1.45 2.01 3.73
CA ILE A 30 -0.11 1.97 3.16
C ILE A 30 0.12 0.56 2.63
N LYS A 31 0.07 0.41 1.31
CA LYS A 31 0.49 -0.84 0.67
C LYS A 31 2.01 -0.85 0.59
N TYR A 32 2.64 -1.80 1.26
CA TYR A 32 4.08 -1.95 1.32
C TYR A 32 4.54 -3.23 0.60
N GLY A 33 5.40 -3.08 -0.40
CA GLY A 33 5.86 -4.19 -1.22
C GLY A 33 7.12 -3.87 -2.03
N GLY A 34 7.46 -4.74 -2.98
CA GLY A 34 8.58 -4.53 -3.88
C GLY A 34 9.95 -4.85 -3.26
N SER A 35 11.00 -4.27 -3.84
CA SER A 35 12.39 -4.48 -3.40
C SER A 35 12.71 -3.83 -2.07
N ALA A 36 11.99 -2.76 -1.71
CA ALA A 36 12.14 -2.08 -0.43
C ALA A 36 11.90 -2.99 0.79
N MET A 37 11.18 -4.11 0.60
CA MET A 37 11.00 -5.10 1.67
C MET A 37 12.22 -5.98 1.94
N LEU A 38 13.16 -6.08 1.00
CA LEU A 38 14.36 -6.92 1.11
C LEU A 38 15.54 -6.18 1.71
N ASP A 39 15.54 -4.86 1.62
CA ASP A 39 16.57 -4.00 2.19
C ASP A 39 16.16 -3.57 3.60
N GLU A 40 16.97 -3.91 4.60
CA GLU A 40 16.67 -3.66 6.00
C GLU A 40 16.65 -2.17 6.35
N GLU A 41 17.44 -1.33 5.65
CA GLU A 41 17.44 0.10 5.88
C GLU A 41 16.20 0.76 5.29
N LEU A 42 15.84 0.41 4.04
CA LEU A 42 14.60 0.88 3.40
C LEU A 42 13.37 0.43 4.17
N LYS A 43 13.33 -0.84 4.60
CA LYS A 43 12.26 -1.36 5.45
C LYS A 43 12.10 -0.52 6.73
N ARG A 44 13.22 -0.24 7.40
CA ARG A 44 13.21 0.58 8.63
C ARG A 44 12.74 2.00 8.36
N ASN A 45 13.09 2.61 7.23
CA ASN A 45 12.66 3.95 6.87
C ASN A 45 11.15 4.01 6.62
N VAL A 46 10.59 3.10 5.82
CA VAL A 46 9.13 3.03 5.57
C VAL A 46 8.36 2.84 6.89
N ILE A 47 8.84 1.97 7.76
CA ILE A 47 8.18 1.76 9.06
C ILE A 47 8.30 2.98 9.97
N LYS A 48 9.43 3.70 9.96
CA LYS A 48 9.55 4.97 10.70
C LYS A 48 8.57 6.02 10.20
N ASP A 49 8.35 6.11 8.88
CA ASP A 49 7.38 7.03 8.30
C ASP A 49 5.96 6.69 8.80
N ALA A 50 5.55 5.43 8.74
CA ALA A 50 4.24 4.99 9.22
C ALA A 50 4.07 5.23 10.74
N VAL A 51 5.12 4.99 11.54
CA VAL A 51 5.14 5.26 12.98
C VAL A 51 5.01 6.77 13.24
N LEU A 52 5.73 7.60 12.50
CA LEU A 52 5.62 9.07 12.65
C LEU A 52 4.20 9.54 12.31
N LEU A 53 3.61 9.08 11.21
CA LEU A 53 2.22 9.40 10.88
C LEU A 53 1.27 9.05 12.02
N LYS A 54 1.41 7.86 12.62
CA LYS A 54 0.60 7.48 13.77
C LYS A 54 0.80 8.41 14.97
N LEU A 55 2.04 8.73 15.29
CA LEU A 55 2.37 9.58 16.45
C LEU A 55 1.86 11.02 16.29
N VAL A 56 1.75 11.52 15.06
CA VAL A 56 1.17 12.86 14.80
C VAL A 56 -0.35 12.84 14.60
N GLY A 57 -0.99 11.69 14.84
CA GLY A 57 -2.45 11.60 14.94
C GLY A 57 -3.19 10.97 13.75
N PHE A 58 -2.49 10.51 12.71
CA PHE A 58 -3.10 9.70 11.66
C PHE A 58 -3.46 8.29 12.17
N LYS A 59 -4.29 7.58 11.43
CA LYS A 59 -4.63 6.16 11.67
C LYS A 59 -4.08 5.29 10.53
N PRO A 60 -2.77 4.96 10.50
CA PRO A 60 -2.21 4.14 9.44
C PRO A 60 -2.60 2.67 9.59
N ILE A 61 -2.85 2.02 8.45
CA ILE A 61 -2.97 0.57 8.27
C ILE A 61 -1.91 0.17 7.25
N ILE A 62 -1.06 -0.80 7.58
CA ILE A 62 -0.08 -1.34 6.63
C ILE A 62 -0.66 -2.62 6.01
N VAL A 63 -0.70 -2.70 4.68
CA VAL A 63 -0.98 -3.93 3.94
C VAL A 63 0.29 -4.33 3.21
N HIS A 64 0.92 -5.45 3.60
CA HIS A 64 2.20 -5.83 3.02
C HIS A 64 2.12 -7.01 2.08
N GLY A 65 2.99 -7.01 1.08
CA GLY A 65 3.25 -8.17 0.24
C GLY A 65 4.38 -9.05 0.79
N GLY A 66 4.97 -9.86 -0.07
CA GLY A 66 6.08 -10.77 0.28
C GLY A 66 6.47 -11.69 -0.86
N GLY A 67 6.11 -11.34 -2.10
CA GLY A 67 6.29 -12.20 -3.27
C GLY A 67 7.74 -12.70 -3.46
N LYS A 68 8.74 -11.83 -3.24
CA LYS A 68 10.16 -12.20 -3.33
C LYS A 68 10.58 -13.19 -2.25
N GLU A 69 10.10 -13.00 -1.01
CA GLU A 69 10.33 -13.95 0.09
C GLU A 69 9.64 -15.30 -0.15
N ILE A 70 8.41 -15.29 -0.65
CA ILE A 70 7.71 -16.53 -1.04
C ILE A 70 8.52 -17.27 -2.11
N SER A 71 8.97 -16.57 -3.19
CA SER A 71 9.81 -17.18 -4.24
C SER A 71 11.10 -17.78 -3.67
N ARG A 72 11.76 -17.07 -2.75
CA ARG A 72 12.97 -17.55 -2.07
C ARG A 72 12.72 -18.84 -1.29
N TRP A 73 11.60 -18.92 -0.57
CA TRP A 73 11.26 -20.11 0.22
C TRP A 73 10.79 -21.29 -0.64
N VAL A 74 10.00 -21.03 -1.69
CA VAL A 74 9.62 -22.04 -2.71
C VAL A 74 10.89 -22.66 -3.30
N GLY A 75 11.89 -21.85 -3.70
CA GLY A 75 13.17 -22.35 -4.20
C GLY A 75 13.97 -23.15 -3.15
N LYS A 76 13.92 -22.76 -1.85
CA LYS A 76 14.63 -23.49 -0.77
C LYS A 76 14.09 -24.89 -0.54
N VAL A 77 12.81 -25.15 -0.81
CA VAL A 77 12.22 -26.49 -0.69
C VAL A 77 12.32 -27.29 -2.00
N GLY A 78 13.05 -26.76 -3.01
CA GLY A 78 13.30 -27.46 -4.27
C GLY A 78 12.17 -27.32 -5.31
N MET A 79 11.25 -26.38 -5.10
CA MET A 79 10.18 -26.05 -6.06
C MET A 79 10.57 -24.82 -6.89
N GLU A 80 9.95 -24.67 -8.07
CA GLU A 80 10.13 -23.51 -8.93
C GLU A 80 8.91 -22.60 -8.85
N PRO A 81 9.09 -21.26 -8.63
CA PRO A 81 7.98 -20.33 -8.64
C PRO A 81 7.48 -20.08 -10.07
N HIS A 82 6.20 -20.31 -10.32
CA HIS A 82 5.57 -20.05 -11.62
C HIS A 82 4.66 -18.81 -11.56
N PHE A 83 4.60 -18.08 -12.69
CA PHE A 83 3.76 -16.88 -12.83
C PHE A 83 2.99 -16.91 -14.14
N VAL A 84 1.73 -16.51 -14.09
CA VAL A 84 0.86 -16.32 -15.26
C VAL A 84 0.30 -14.90 -15.22
N ASN A 85 0.55 -14.10 -16.24
CA ASN A 85 0.14 -12.69 -16.32
C ASN A 85 0.49 -11.86 -15.06
N GLY A 86 1.67 -12.11 -14.47
CA GLY A 86 2.14 -11.42 -13.27
C GLY A 86 1.58 -11.94 -11.93
N LEU A 87 0.61 -12.87 -11.97
CA LEU A 87 0.09 -13.54 -10.78
C LEU A 87 0.85 -14.85 -10.54
N ARG A 88 1.14 -15.14 -9.27
CA ARG A 88 1.80 -16.39 -8.88
C ARG A 88 0.81 -17.56 -9.03
N VAL A 89 1.17 -18.58 -9.80
CA VAL A 89 0.48 -19.87 -9.73
C VAL A 89 0.70 -20.44 -8.34
N THR A 90 -0.37 -20.71 -7.64
CA THR A 90 -0.33 -21.07 -6.22
C THR A 90 -1.04 -22.42 -6.04
N ASP A 91 -0.30 -23.52 -6.18
CA ASP A 91 -0.77 -24.85 -5.80
C ASP A 91 -0.88 -24.98 -4.28
N LYS A 92 -1.27 -26.14 -3.78
CA LYS A 92 -1.49 -26.37 -2.36
C LYS A 92 -0.22 -26.16 -1.54
N ASP A 93 0.90 -26.69 -1.99
CA ASP A 93 2.18 -26.60 -1.27
C ASP A 93 2.71 -25.16 -1.29
N THR A 94 2.58 -24.47 -2.44
CA THR A 94 2.91 -23.05 -2.56
C THR A 94 2.01 -22.20 -1.67
N MET A 95 0.73 -22.57 -1.48
CA MET A 95 -0.20 -21.84 -0.60
C MET A 95 0.24 -21.94 0.87
N GLU A 96 0.61 -23.13 1.33
CA GLU A 96 1.13 -23.33 2.69
C GLU A 96 2.42 -22.53 2.92
N ILE A 97 3.34 -22.55 1.96
CA ILE A 97 4.57 -21.74 2.00
C ILE A 97 4.23 -20.25 2.03
N ALA A 98 3.31 -19.79 1.20
CA ALA A 98 2.92 -18.38 1.15
C ALA A 98 2.36 -17.91 2.49
N GLU A 99 1.47 -18.67 3.11
CA GLU A 99 0.87 -18.33 4.41
C GLU A 99 1.96 -18.29 5.51
N MET A 100 2.84 -19.29 5.61
CA MET A 100 3.95 -19.31 6.57
C MET A 100 4.89 -18.12 6.39
N VAL A 101 5.28 -17.84 5.15
CA VAL A 101 6.24 -16.77 4.84
C VAL A 101 5.64 -15.39 5.11
N LEU A 102 4.40 -15.15 4.68
CA LEU A 102 3.74 -13.87 4.91
C LEU A 102 3.47 -13.64 6.39
N ALA A 103 3.09 -14.67 7.15
CA ALA A 103 2.94 -14.58 8.60
C ALA A 103 4.27 -14.23 9.29
N LYS A 104 5.39 -14.84 8.86
CA LYS A 104 6.73 -14.48 9.36
C LYS A 104 7.07 -13.02 9.09
N VAL A 105 6.94 -12.58 7.84
CA VAL A 105 7.20 -11.18 7.44
C VAL A 105 6.32 -10.21 8.23
N ASN A 106 5.05 -10.55 8.42
CA ASN A 106 4.12 -9.77 9.23
C ASN A 106 4.63 -9.56 10.65
N LYS A 107 5.07 -10.62 11.33
CA LYS A 107 5.58 -10.52 12.71
C LYS A 107 6.92 -9.78 12.80
N GLU A 108 7.75 -9.83 11.78
CA GLU A 108 8.96 -8.99 11.69
C GLU A 108 8.61 -7.50 11.63
N LEU A 109 7.60 -7.12 10.82
CA LEU A 109 7.12 -5.75 10.75
C LEU A 109 6.49 -5.28 12.06
N VAL A 110 5.67 -6.12 12.72
CA VAL A 110 5.12 -5.84 14.05
C VAL A 110 6.24 -5.55 15.05
N THR A 111 7.24 -6.43 15.12
CA THR A 111 8.39 -6.24 16.04
C THR A 111 9.14 -4.94 15.74
N LEU A 112 9.29 -4.59 14.47
CA LEU A 112 9.96 -3.35 14.07
C LEU A 112 9.16 -2.10 14.52
N VAL A 113 7.83 -2.08 14.33
CA VAL A 113 6.96 -1.00 14.82
C VAL A 113 7.06 -0.88 16.35
N GLU A 114 6.97 -2.00 17.05
CA GLU A 114 7.06 -2.04 18.53
C GLU A 114 8.42 -1.52 19.04
N SER A 115 9.50 -1.84 18.31
CA SER A 115 10.85 -1.31 18.65
C SER A 115 10.97 0.20 18.53
N LEU A 116 10.02 0.85 17.85
CA LEU A 116 9.92 2.30 17.70
C LEU A 116 8.91 2.93 18.69
N GLY A 117 8.39 2.15 19.65
CA GLY A 117 7.54 2.63 20.74
C GLY A 117 6.05 2.75 20.38
N VAL A 118 5.59 2.15 19.31
CA VAL A 118 4.18 2.12 18.90
C VAL A 118 3.66 0.69 18.99
N GLN A 119 2.46 0.52 19.57
CA GLN A 119 1.82 -0.80 19.63
C GLN A 119 1.26 -1.21 18.26
N ALA A 120 1.55 -2.43 17.83
CA ALA A 120 1.12 -2.95 16.55
C ALA A 120 0.50 -4.35 16.68
N VAL A 121 -0.46 -4.65 15.82
CA VAL A 121 -1.06 -6.00 15.72
C VAL A 121 -1.01 -6.45 14.27
N GLY A 122 -0.39 -7.61 14.07
CA GLY A 122 -0.35 -8.27 12.76
C GLY A 122 -1.51 -9.25 12.61
N VAL A 123 -2.28 -9.10 11.53
CA VAL A 123 -3.44 -9.92 11.17
C VAL A 123 -3.34 -10.42 9.72
N SER A 124 -3.97 -11.55 9.45
CA SER A 124 -4.23 -12.03 8.09
C SER A 124 -5.61 -11.57 7.62
N GLY A 125 -5.91 -11.72 6.35
CA GLY A 125 -7.27 -11.55 5.84
C GLY A 125 -8.28 -12.57 6.41
N LYS A 126 -7.81 -13.65 7.06
CA LYS A 126 -8.66 -14.66 7.73
C LYS A 126 -9.12 -14.18 9.10
N ASP A 127 -8.32 -13.36 9.80
CA ASP A 127 -8.60 -12.92 11.16
C ASP A 127 -9.83 -11.99 11.19
N GLY A 128 -10.76 -12.28 12.07
CA GLY A 128 -12.02 -11.55 12.15
C GLY A 128 -12.89 -11.63 10.91
N GLY A 129 -12.60 -12.55 9.98
CA GLY A 129 -13.30 -12.65 8.70
C GLY A 129 -13.03 -11.44 7.79
N LEU A 130 -11.81 -10.87 7.86
CA LEU A 130 -11.46 -9.60 7.22
C LEU A 130 -11.58 -9.65 5.69
N LEU A 131 -10.99 -10.66 5.01
CA LEU A 131 -10.98 -10.78 3.54
C LEU A 131 -11.65 -12.08 3.09
N GLN A 132 -12.90 -12.03 2.71
CA GLN A 132 -13.57 -13.11 2.02
C GLN A 132 -13.29 -12.99 0.51
N CYS A 133 -12.96 -14.10 -0.13
CA CYS A 133 -12.61 -14.15 -1.53
C CYS A 133 -13.26 -15.33 -2.26
N LYS A 134 -13.19 -15.30 -3.57
CA LYS A 134 -13.45 -16.43 -4.47
C LYS A 134 -12.17 -16.76 -5.23
N LYS A 135 -12.12 -17.94 -5.83
CA LYS A 135 -11.01 -18.33 -6.70
C LYS A 135 -10.88 -17.36 -7.88
N LYS A 136 -9.67 -16.85 -8.12
CA LYS A 136 -9.34 -15.97 -9.24
C LYS A 136 -8.82 -16.81 -10.40
N LEU A 137 -9.35 -16.57 -11.61
CA LEU A 137 -8.81 -17.10 -12.85
C LEU A 137 -7.96 -16.04 -13.55
N SER A 138 -6.89 -16.43 -14.19
CA SER A 138 -6.06 -15.54 -15.02
C SER A 138 -6.40 -15.75 -16.51
N LYS A 139 -7.17 -14.83 -17.11
CA LYS A 139 -7.69 -14.95 -18.47
C LYS A 139 -8.38 -16.30 -18.76
N GLY A 140 -9.12 -16.82 -17.77
CA GLY A 140 -9.82 -18.11 -17.85
C GLY A 140 -8.98 -19.32 -17.45
N GLU A 141 -7.69 -19.17 -17.18
CA GLU A 141 -6.79 -20.22 -16.71
C GLU A 141 -6.84 -20.36 -15.18
N ASP A 142 -6.89 -21.60 -14.70
CA ASP A 142 -6.82 -21.92 -13.27
C ASP A 142 -5.37 -21.76 -12.78
N ILE A 143 -5.15 -20.83 -11.88
CA ILE A 143 -3.85 -20.54 -11.27
C ILE A 143 -3.75 -21.01 -9.80
N GLY A 144 -4.62 -21.93 -9.39
CA GLY A 144 -4.63 -22.54 -8.07
C GLY A 144 -5.32 -21.70 -6.99
N TYR A 145 -4.73 -21.64 -5.82
CA TYR A 145 -5.26 -20.93 -4.65
C TYR A 145 -4.93 -19.42 -4.70
N VAL A 146 -5.32 -18.77 -5.77
CA VAL A 146 -5.26 -17.31 -5.91
C VAL A 146 -6.65 -16.75 -5.72
N GLY A 147 -6.79 -15.77 -4.81
CA GLY A 147 -8.07 -15.19 -4.42
C GLY A 147 -8.35 -13.84 -5.07
N GLU A 148 -9.62 -13.61 -5.40
CA GLU A 148 -10.20 -12.31 -5.73
C GLU A 148 -11.13 -11.91 -4.59
N VAL A 149 -10.90 -10.75 -3.96
CA VAL A 149 -11.71 -10.28 -2.83
C VAL A 149 -13.15 -10.07 -3.27
N THR A 150 -14.09 -10.60 -2.50
CA THR A 150 -15.54 -10.45 -2.74
C THR A 150 -16.22 -9.65 -1.64
N LYS A 151 -15.64 -9.66 -0.44
CA LYS A 151 -16.17 -8.92 0.71
C LYS A 151 -15.06 -8.64 1.72
N VAL A 152 -15.09 -7.44 2.29
CA VAL A 152 -14.23 -7.05 3.42
C VAL A 152 -15.10 -6.82 4.66
N ASN A 153 -14.68 -7.37 5.79
CA ASN A 153 -15.25 -7.05 7.09
C ASN A 153 -14.25 -6.17 7.87
N PRO A 154 -14.38 -4.83 7.84
CA PRO A 154 -13.40 -3.93 8.40
C PRO A 154 -13.37 -3.90 9.92
N LYS A 155 -14.30 -4.57 10.60
CA LYS A 155 -14.52 -4.46 12.04
C LYS A 155 -13.24 -4.64 12.87
N ILE A 156 -12.45 -5.68 12.57
CA ILE A 156 -11.21 -5.93 13.31
C ILE A 156 -10.22 -4.78 13.18
N LEU A 157 -10.11 -4.18 11.98
CA LEU A 157 -9.21 -3.03 11.75
C LEU A 157 -9.70 -1.78 12.48
N GLN A 158 -11.02 -1.53 12.43
CA GLN A 158 -11.65 -0.40 13.13
C GLN A 158 -11.44 -0.52 14.65
N ASP A 159 -11.71 -1.70 15.22
CA ASP A 159 -11.55 -1.99 16.65
C ASP A 159 -10.06 -1.79 17.08
N LEU A 160 -9.09 -2.20 16.26
CA LEU A 160 -7.67 -1.99 16.52
C LEU A 160 -7.28 -0.51 16.46
N LEU A 161 -7.73 0.23 15.45
CA LEU A 161 -7.49 1.67 15.30
C LEU A 161 -8.12 2.48 16.44
N GLU A 162 -9.30 2.10 16.93
CA GLU A 162 -9.95 2.73 18.07
C GLU A 162 -9.18 2.54 19.38
N ARG A 163 -8.53 1.38 19.52
CA ARG A 163 -7.67 1.05 20.67
C ARG A 163 -6.21 1.49 20.50
N ASP A 164 -5.97 2.37 19.54
CA ASP A 164 -4.67 2.97 19.24
C ASP A 164 -3.57 1.99 18.80
N PHE A 165 -3.91 0.82 18.28
CA PHE A 165 -2.95 -0.06 17.61
C PHE A 165 -2.67 0.38 16.18
N LEU A 166 -1.51 -0.02 15.64
CA LEU A 166 -1.19 0.04 14.21
C LEU A 166 -1.44 -1.36 13.62
N PRO A 167 -2.50 -1.55 12.80
CA PRO A 167 -2.75 -2.83 12.15
C PRO A 167 -1.77 -3.07 11.01
N ILE A 168 -1.24 -4.30 10.92
CA ILE A 168 -0.38 -4.76 9.82
C ILE A 168 -1.00 -6.00 9.22
N VAL A 169 -1.46 -5.92 7.96
CA VAL A 169 -2.25 -6.96 7.30
C VAL A 169 -1.39 -7.68 6.26
N PHE A 170 -1.47 -9.02 6.24
CA PHE A 170 -0.97 -9.80 5.11
C PHE A 170 -2.14 -10.46 4.35
N PRO A 171 -2.04 -10.51 2.99
CA PRO A 171 -3.19 -10.75 2.13
C PRO A 171 -3.44 -12.24 1.89
N ILE A 172 -3.72 -12.99 2.96
CA ILE A 172 -4.27 -14.35 2.90
C ILE A 172 -5.73 -14.28 3.31
N GLY A 173 -6.62 -14.53 2.35
CA GLY A 173 -8.07 -14.56 2.58
C GLY A 173 -8.62 -15.98 2.63
N PHE A 174 -9.94 -16.11 2.63
CA PHE A 174 -10.64 -17.38 2.67
C PHE A 174 -11.90 -17.34 1.79
N ASP A 175 -12.31 -18.50 1.28
CA ASP A 175 -13.55 -18.65 0.51
C ASP A 175 -14.74 -19.10 1.40
N GLU A 176 -15.86 -19.44 0.78
CA GLU A 176 -17.06 -19.93 1.47
C GLU A 176 -16.87 -21.26 2.20
N ASN A 177 -15.86 -22.04 1.84
CA ASN A 177 -15.49 -23.30 2.48
C ASN A 177 -14.41 -23.12 3.55
N PHE A 178 -13.96 -21.87 3.79
CA PHE A 178 -12.84 -21.51 4.65
C PHE A 178 -11.49 -22.01 4.16
N ASP A 179 -11.35 -22.33 2.87
CA ASP A 179 -10.05 -22.60 2.26
C ASP A 179 -9.25 -21.32 2.12
N SER A 180 -7.92 -21.41 2.35
CA SER A 180 -7.01 -20.27 2.27
C SER A 180 -6.67 -19.92 0.83
N TYR A 181 -6.62 -18.62 0.53
CA TYR A 181 -6.23 -18.09 -0.77
C TYR A 181 -5.19 -16.98 -0.63
N ASN A 182 -4.19 -17.02 -1.51
CA ASN A 182 -3.20 -15.97 -1.68
C ASN A 182 -3.81 -14.85 -2.53
N ILE A 183 -3.98 -13.67 -1.94
CA ILE A 183 -4.55 -12.50 -2.60
C ILE A 183 -3.41 -11.56 -3.03
N ASN A 184 -3.54 -10.92 -4.19
CA ASN A 184 -2.60 -9.87 -4.57
C ASN A 184 -2.65 -8.73 -3.54
N ALA A 185 -1.47 -8.27 -3.09
CA ALA A 185 -1.40 -7.26 -2.03
C ALA A 185 -1.93 -5.88 -2.45
N ASP A 186 -1.85 -5.53 -3.75
CA ASP A 186 -2.42 -4.30 -4.28
C ASP A 186 -3.95 -4.39 -4.25
N ASP A 187 -4.53 -5.53 -4.73
CA ASP A 187 -5.97 -5.79 -4.70
C ASP A 187 -6.52 -5.78 -3.25
N ALA A 188 -5.80 -6.42 -2.31
CA ALA A 188 -6.18 -6.43 -0.90
C ALA A 188 -6.13 -5.03 -0.26
N ALA A 189 -5.12 -4.22 -0.60
CA ALA A 189 -4.99 -2.87 -0.09
C ALA A 189 -6.11 -1.95 -0.59
N CYS A 190 -6.51 -2.06 -1.86
CA CYS A 190 -7.67 -1.34 -2.41
C CYS A 190 -8.94 -1.73 -1.67
N ALA A 191 -9.25 -3.02 -1.60
CA ALA A 191 -10.47 -3.50 -0.95
C ALA A 191 -10.55 -3.11 0.54
N ILE A 192 -9.42 -3.13 1.25
CA ILE A 192 -9.34 -2.64 2.63
C ILE A 192 -9.55 -1.13 2.69
N ALA A 193 -8.89 -0.36 1.82
CA ALA A 193 -8.99 1.11 1.81
C ALA A 193 -10.44 1.58 1.57
N GLU A 194 -11.14 0.94 0.65
CA GLU A 194 -12.57 1.16 0.40
C GLU A 194 -13.41 0.85 1.65
N ALA A 195 -13.23 -0.35 2.22
CA ALA A 195 -14.05 -0.81 3.34
C ALA A 195 -13.85 -0.01 4.64
N VAL A 196 -12.69 0.61 4.85
CA VAL A 196 -12.40 1.47 6.00
C VAL A 196 -12.63 2.96 5.70
N GLU A 197 -13.12 3.30 4.49
CA GLU A 197 -13.29 4.69 4.03
C GLU A 197 -12.01 5.50 4.19
N ALA A 198 -10.91 4.98 3.65
CA ALA A 198 -9.59 5.59 3.82
C ALA A 198 -9.52 6.98 3.15
N GLU A 199 -8.95 7.95 3.84
CA GLU A 199 -8.64 9.27 3.27
C GLU A 199 -7.58 9.16 2.17
N LYS A 200 -6.60 8.26 2.35
CA LYS A 200 -5.51 8.03 1.40
C LYS A 200 -5.17 6.55 1.32
N LEU A 201 -4.85 6.10 0.11
CA LEU A 201 -4.18 4.83 -0.17
C LEU A 201 -2.82 5.14 -0.80
N ALA A 202 -1.72 4.70 -0.21
CA ALA A 202 -0.37 4.89 -0.73
C ALA A 202 0.23 3.55 -1.16
N PHE A 203 0.57 3.41 -2.43
CA PHE A 203 1.33 2.28 -2.96
C PHE A 203 2.82 2.60 -2.92
N LEU A 204 3.54 1.99 -1.98
CA LEU A 204 5.01 1.99 -1.97
C LEU A 204 5.50 0.83 -2.84
N SER A 205 6.15 1.16 -3.94
CA SER A 205 6.60 0.22 -4.97
C SER A 205 8.01 0.55 -5.48
N ASP A 206 8.44 -0.12 -6.55
CA ASP A 206 9.77 0.08 -7.17
C ASP A 206 9.70 1.09 -8.34
N ILE A 207 8.67 1.94 -8.37
CA ILE A 207 8.47 2.96 -9.40
C ILE A 207 8.11 4.30 -8.77
N GLU A 208 8.60 5.39 -9.35
CA GLU A 208 8.41 6.73 -8.80
C GLU A 208 6.97 7.24 -8.97
N GLY A 209 6.29 6.87 -10.06
CA GLY A 209 4.94 7.29 -10.38
C GLY A 209 4.57 6.97 -11.82
N VAL A 210 3.64 7.74 -12.38
CA VAL A 210 3.19 7.65 -13.78
C VAL A 210 3.90 8.70 -14.61
N TYR A 211 4.45 8.30 -15.76
CA TYR A 211 5.13 9.17 -16.70
C TYR A 211 4.32 9.31 -17.99
N ARG A 212 4.38 10.49 -18.64
CA ARG A 212 3.89 10.65 -20.02
C ARG A 212 4.80 9.96 -21.04
N ASP A 213 6.09 9.95 -20.77
CA ASP A 213 7.11 9.21 -21.50
C ASP A 213 7.98 8.47 -20.48
N ALA A 214 7.96 7.13 -20.53
CA ALA A 214 8.69 6.29 -19.59
C ALA A 214 10.21 6.44 -19.66
N ASP A 215 10.72 6.94 -20.80
CA ASP A 215 12.16 7.15 -21.04
C ASP A 215 12.61 8.56 -20.62
N ASP A 216 11.69 9.47 -20.29
CA ASP A 216 11.98 10.84 -19.84
C ASP A 216 11.49 11.08 -18.40
N PRO A 217 12.39 11.08 -17.39
CA PRO A 217 12.05 11.33 -15.98
C PRO A 217 11.40 12.71 -15.73
N SER A 218 11.60 13.70 -16.62
CA SER A 218 10.99 15.02 -16.47
C SER A 218 9.49 15.03 -16.74
N THR A 219 8.95 13.94 -17.27
CA THR A 219 7.53 13.78 -17.63
C THR A 219 6.69 13.11 -16.53
N LEU A 220 7.23 12.99 -15.31
CA LEU A 220 6.48 12.48 -14.16
C LEU A 220 5.23 13.34 -13.92
N ILE A 221 4.08 12.68 -13.83
CA ILE A 221 2.80 13.32 -13.57
C ILE A 221 2.58 13.35 -12.06
N SER A 222 2.58 14.54 -11.46
CA SER A 222 2.38 14.69 -10.02
C SER A 222 0.92 14.51 -9.60
N GLU A 223 -0.02 14.95 -10.42
CA GLU A 223 -1.47 14.79 -10.24
C GLU A 223 -2.10 14.24 -11.50
N LEU A 224 -2.97 13.24 -11.34
CA LEU A 224 -3.64 12.55 -12.42
C LEU A 224 -5.10 12.31 -12.07
N HIS A 225 -6.02 12.85 -12.86
CA HIS A 225 -7.44 12.60 -12.70
C HIS A 225 -7.84 11.26 -13.31
N VAL A 226 -8.97 10.69 -12.85
CA VAL A 226 -9.45 9.37 -13.29
C VAL A 226 -9.62 9.32 -14.80
N ASP A 227 -10.31 10.28 -15.40
CA ASP A 227 -10.51 10.35 -16.87
C ASP A 227 -9.19 10.43 -17.65
N GLU A 228 -8.21 11.19 -17.14
CA GLU A 228 -6.88 11.26 -17.75
C GLU A 228 -6.13 9.92 -17.61
N ALA A 229 -6.23 9.26 -16.45
CA ALA A 229 -5.63 7.95 -16.23
C ALA A 229 -6.19 6.89 -17.18
N GLU A 230 -7.50 6.88 -17.41
CA GLU A 230 -8.15 6.00 -18.39
C GLU A 230 -7.68 6.28 -19.81
N ASN A 231 -7.53 7.56 -20.18
CA ASN A 231 -7.00 7.96 -21.48
C ASN A 231 -5.58 7.48 -21.69
N LEU A 232 -4.68 7.62 -20.71
CA LEU A 232 -3.29 7.13 -20.78
C LEU A 232 -3.20 5.61 -20.91
N ILE A 233 -4.18 4.87 -20.39
CA ILE A 233 -4.28 3.40 -20.60
C ILE A 233 -4.77 3.10 -22.01
N SER A 234 -5.79 3.82 -22.49
CA SER A 234 -6.47 3.52 -23.75
C SER A 234 -5.65 3.91 -24.98
N ASP A 235 -4.87 4.98 -24.91
CA ASP A 235 -3.99 5.45 -26.00
C ASP A 235 -2.63 4.74 -26.01
N GLY A 236 -2.34 3.91 -25.02
CA GLY A 236 -1.13 3.10 -24.92
C GLY A 236 0.11 3.86 -24.39
N THR A 237 -0.04 5.07 -23.89
CA THR A 237 1.02 5.84 -23.21
C THR A 237 1.53 5.07 -22.01
N VAL A 238 0.62 4.47 -21.22
CA VAL A 238 0.95 3.60 -20.10
C VAL A 238 0.87 2.14 -20.51
N GLY A 239 1.92 1.37 -20.22
CA GLY A 239 2.04 -0.03 -20.60
C GLY A 239 2.45 -0.98 -19.48
N GLY A 240 2.54 -2.28 -19.82
CA GLY A 240 3.10 -3.30 -18.94
C GLY A 240 2.47 -3.41 -17.56
N GLY A 241 3.30 -3.48 -16.53
CA GLY A 241 2.90 -3.62 -15.13
C GLY A 241 2.22 -2.39 -14.52
N MET A 242 2.28 -1.22 -15.19
CA MET A 242 1.59 -0.01 -14.72
C MET A 242 0.09 -0.07 -14.98
N ILE A 243 -0.37 -0.69 -16.06
CA ILE A 243 -1.80 -0.79 -16.38
C ILE A 243 -2.62 -1.40 -15.23
N PRO A 244 -2.30 -2.61 -14.70
CA PRO A 244 -3.07 -3.17 -13.60
C PRO A 244 -3.01 -2.30 -12.34
N LYS A 245 -1.87 -1.64 -12.07
CA LYS A 245 -1.73 -0.73 -10.92
C LYS A 245 -2.62 0.50 -11.06
N LEU A 246 -2.62 1.13 -12.24
CA LEU A 246 -3.46 2.30 -12.50
C LEU A 246 -4.95 1.94 -12.43
N LYS A 247 -5.36 0.78 -12.96
CA LYS A 247 -6.73 0.28 -12.83
C LYS A 247 -7.14 0.10 -11.38
N ASN A 248 -6.28 -0.49 -10.55
CA ASN A 248 -6.54 -0.61 -9.12
C ASN A 248 -6.68 0.76 -8.43
N CYS A 249 -5.89 1.76 -8.87
CA CYS A 249 -6.01 3.13 -8.33
C CYS A 249 -7.34 3.78 -8.73
N ILE A 250 -7.74 3.66 -9.99
CA ILE A 250 -9.02 4.18 -10.50
C ILE A 250 -10.18 3.52 -9.75
N ASP A 251 -10.18 2.20 -9.67
CA ASP A 251 -11.20 1.41 -8.98
C ASP A 251 -11.36 1.85 -7.50
N ALA A 252 -10.26 2.01 -6.78
CA ALA A 252 -10.28 2.50 -5.40
C ALA A 252 -10.87 3.91 -5.25
N ILE A 253 -10.56 4.82 -6.19
CA ILE A 253 -11.13 6.19 -6.22
C ILE A 253 -12.64 6.16 -6.50
N GLU A 254 -13.08 5.36 -7.47
CA GLU A 254 -14.49 5.20 -7.83
C GLU A 254 -15.31 4.64 -6.66
N HIS A 255 -14.71 3.76 -5.84
CA HIS A 255 -15.33 3.17 -4.66
C HIS A 255 -15.13 3.96 -3.36
N GLY A 256 -14.68 5.20 -3.45
CA GLY A 256 -14.76 6.16 -2.34
C GLY A 256 -13.48 6.45 -1.59
N VAL A 257 -12.34 5.95 -2.02
CA VAL A 257 -11.03 6.42 -1.51
C VAL A 257 -10.80 7.83 -2.06
N ASN A 258 -10.50 8.79 -1.21
CA ASN A 258 -10.38 10.19 -1.66
C ASN A 258 -9.15 10.43 -2.53
N ARG A 259 -8.02 9.76 -2.24
CA ARG A 259 -6.77 9.88 -3.00
C ARG A 259 -5.98 8.58 -2.98
N VAL A 260 -5.39 8.26 -4.12
CA VAL A 260 -4.45 7.15 -4.24
C VAL A 260 -3.10 7.68 -4.72
N HIS A 261 -2.04 7.29 -4.03
CA HIS A 261 -0.67 7.73 -4.33
C HIS A 261 0.18 6.56 -4.79
N ILE A 262 0.97 6.75 -5.84
CA ILE A 262 2.01 5.81 -6.30
C ILE A 262 3.36 6.44 -5.99
N LEU A 263 4.16 5.76 -5.15
CA LEU A 263 5.43 6.27 -4.62
C LEU A 263 6.54 5.25 -4.77
N ASP A 264 7.75 5.73 -4.95
CA ASP A 264 8.94 4.88 -4.86
C ASP A 264 9.33 4.64 -3.39
N GLY A 265 9.10 3.42 -2.92
CA GLY A 265 9.48 3.00 -1.57
C GLY A 265 11.00 2.88 -1.34
N ARG A 266 11.83 3.05 -2.38
CA ARG A 266 13.29 3.08 -2.28
C ARG A 266 13.81 4.47 -1.92
N ILE A 267 12.99 5.51 -2.09
CA ILE A 267 13.35 6.87 -1.67
C ILE A 267 13.14 6.97 -0.14
N PRO A 268 14.17 7.33 0.63
CA PRO A 268 14.01 7.51 2.07
C PRO A 268 12.95 8.56 2.41
N ASN A 269 12.06 8.21 3.35
CA ASN A 269 10.96 9.07 3.82
C ASN A 269 9.98 9.49 2.70
N SER A 270 9.83 8.67 1.65
CA SER A 270 8.95 8.96 0.52
C SER A 270 7.50 9.24 0.94
N LEU A 271 7.00 8.50 1.92
CA LEU A 271 5.65 8.68 2.44
C LEU A 271 5.47 10.04 3.13
N LEU A 272 6.47 10.49 3.89
CA LEU A 272 6.43 11.80 4.54
C LEU A 272 6.53 12.93 3.52
N LEU A 273 7.43 12.80 2.55
CA LEU A 273 7.59 13.78 1.48
C LEU A 273 6.30 13.95 0.67
N GLU A 274 5.57 12.86 0.42
CA GLU A 274 4.28 12.90 -0.27
C GLU A 274 3.17 13.54 0.57
N ILE A 275 3.13 13.27 1.87
CA ILE A 275 2.04 13.72 2.74
C ILE A 275 2.23 15.15 3.23
N PHE A 276 3.48 15.56 3.49
CA PHE A 276 3.80 16.83 4.14
C PHE A 276 4.42 17.88 3.20
N THR A 277 4.33 17.70 1.89
CA THR A 277 4.77 18.71 0.90
C THR A 277 3.69 19.00 -0.12
N ASN A 278 3.72 20.21 -0.69
CA ASN A 278 2.69 20.67 -1.63
C ASN A 278 2.71 19.91 -2.96
N LYS A 279 3.88 19.51 -3.46
CA LYS A 279 4.00 18.85 -4.77
C LYS A 279 4.06 17.33 -4.67
N GLY A 280 4.33 16.78 -3.48
CA GLY A 280 4.64 15.36 -3.35
C GLY A 280 5.92 14.98 -4.12
N ILE A 281 6.17 13.68 -4.24
CA ILE A 281 7.31 13.12 -4.97
C ILE A 281 6.91 12.04 -5.96
N GLY A 282 5.63 11.64 -5.97
CA GLY A 282 5.09 10.58 -6.80
C GLY A 282 3.94 11.07 -7.68
N THR A 283 3.00 10.18 -7.94
CA THR A 283 1.75 10.49 -8.64
C THR A 283 0.58 10.32 -7.70
N ALA A 284 -0.23 11.36 -7.52
CA ALA A 284 -1.51 11.31 -6.84
C ALA A 284 -2.64 11.15 -7.87
N ILE A 285 -3.46 10.11 -7.71
CA ILE A 285 -4.67 9.91 -8.50
C ILE A 285 -5.86 10.46 -7.72
N LEU A 286 -6.70 11.25 -8.39
CA LEU A 286 -7.79 12.03 -7.82
C LEU A 286 -9.10 11.80 -8.58
N LYS A 287 -10.22 12.04 -7.89
CA LYS A 287 -11.52 12.14 -8.54
C LYS A 287 -11.61 13.43 -9.34
N ASP A 288 -12.37 13.43 -10.47
CA ASP A 288 -12.40 14.54 -11.44
C ASP A 288 -12.96 15.85 -10.87
N ASP A 289 -13.79 15.77 -9.82
CA ASP A 289 -14.35 16.92 -9.09
C ASP A 289 -13.61 17.23 -7.78
N GLY A 290 -12.48 16.53 -7.53
CA GLY A 290 -11.69 16.68 -6.32
C GLY A 290 -11.08 18.07 -6.19
N GLU A 291 -11.38 18.79 -5.11
CA GLU A 291 -10.66 20.02 -4.78
C GLU A 291 -9.16 19.75 -4.73
N LYS A 292 -8.39 20.61 -5.44
CA LYS A 292 -6.94 20.66 -5.26
C LYS A 292 -6.68 20.88 -3.77
N TYR A 293 -6.01 19.91 -3.13
CA TYR A 293 -5.68 20.01 -1.70
C TYR A 293 -4.73 21.17 -1.38
N TYR A 294 -4.19 21.76 -2.39
CA TYR A 294 -3.23 22.85 -2.33
C TYR A 294 -3.88 24.11 -2.85
N ASN A 295 -4.94 24.61 -2.16
CA ASN A 295 -5.26 26.00 -2.28
C ASN A 295 -4.09 26.79 -1.68
N GLU A 296 -3.24 27.20 -2.58
CA GLU A 296 -2.50 28.44 -2.61
C GLU A 296 -2.88 29.37 -1.44
N HIS A 297 -2.12 29.24 -0.36
CA HIS A 297 -1.76 30.36 0.45
C HIS A 297 -0.24 30.44 0.35
N GLU A 298 0.21 31.19 -0.68
CA GLU A 298 1.51 31.80 -0.67
C GLU A 298 1.76 32.61 0.62
#